data_7c001f594607b4e1f22c873f4418d435
#
_entry.id   7c001f594607b4e1f22c873f4418d435
#
_cell.length_a   1.000
_cell.length_b   1.000
_cell.length_c   1.000
_cell.angle_alpha   90.00
_cell.angle_beta   90.00
_cell.angle_gamma   90.00
#
_symmetry.space_group_name_H-M   'P 1'
#
loop_
_entity.id
_entity.type
_entity.pdbx_description
1 polymer ?
#
loop_
_entity_poly.entity_id
_entity_poly.type
_entity_poly.pdbx_seq_one_letter_code
_entity_poly.pdbx_strand_id
1 'polypeptide(L)'
;IRDRDNKYTNIFEGKNVIVIHGESLQTNLMSLSFNGEEVTPNLNKLAEEGMFFSNFYSPVSVGTSSDAELMFNTSLLPTKSGTAFVSYSDRTYNATPKLLGEKGYYTFSMHGNNADFWNRRNMHKSLGYDRFYSKTDYNVTEENTVGLGINDYAFFDQSVDKLKKIAKKHDKWYGMMMMLSNHTPFSEVDKYGDFPVDIKETVTNEDGTTEEVTYPYMEGTKLGNYFKSAHYADGAIGELIERLDEEGLLENTIVVIYGDHDARLPRADYNRLYNYDKETDSILDKDDPNYKEYDSYQYELGRKVPLIIWSKDMKGTDLNKEYTNVMSMYDVEPTLGNMLGYSNEYALGHDIFDIKDQNIVVFPNGNWLTNDIYYNSQKEEYLSLTDKPVTEEEIKKNNEYASSLLDVSNDIIIFDLLKKDQTDENKVIEAQEKGA
;
A
#
# COMPACT_ATOMS: atom_id res chain seq x y z
N ILE A 1 -23.27 4.62 -6.62
CA ILE A 1 -24.42 3.96 -5.96
C ILE A 1 -23.91 2.66 -5.39
N ARG A 2 -23.97 2.52 -4.06
CA ARG A 2 -23.66 1.25 -3.41
C ARG A 2 -24.69 0.23 -3.90
N ASP A 3 -24.26 -0.73 -4.70
CA ASP A 3 -25.18 -1.66 -5.34
C ASP A 3 -25.84 -2.65 -4.37
N ARG A 4 -25.15 -2.98 -3.25
CA ARG A 4 -25.69 -3.91 -2.24
C ARG A 4 -25.02 -3.78 -0.88
N ASP A 5 -25.81 -3.87 0.16
CA ASP A 5 -25.33 -4.14 1.50
C ASP A 5 -24.87 -5.59 1.62
N ASN A 6 -23.78 -5.79 2.35
CA ASN A 6 -23.25 -7.10 2.70
C ASN A 6 -22.91 -7.17 4.19
N LYS A 7 -22.40 -8.29 4.67
CA LYS A 7 -22.08 -8.46 6.10
C LYS A 7 -21.02 -7.52 6.66
N TYR A 8 -20.28 -6.83 5.80
CA TYR A 8 -19.25 -5.86 6.18
C TYR A 8 -19.76 -4.42 6.15
N THR A 9 -21.00 -4.20 5.71
CA THR A 9 -21.58 -2.86 5.62
C THR A 9 -21.68 -2.24 7.00
N ASN A 10 -21.10 -1.03 7.15
CA ASN A 10 -21.12 -0.20 8.36
C ASN A 10 -20.49 -0.82 9.61
N ILE A 11 -19.70 -1.90 9.50
CA ILE A 11 -19.09 -2.55 10.67
C ILE A 11 -18.12 -1.64 11.44
N PHE A 12 -17.57 -0.62 10.79
CA PHE A 12 -16.66 0.35 11.38
C PHE A 12 -17.23 1.78 11.41
N GLU A 13 -18.53 1.93 11.18
CA GLU A 13 -19.16 3.25 11.24
C GLU A 13 -18.92 3.93 12.59
N GLY A 14 -18.45 5.19 12.56
CA GLY A 14 -18.14 5.96 13.75
C GLY A 14 -16.77 5.64 14.39
N LYS A 15 -16.02 4.67 13.90
CA LYS A 15 -14.66 4.39 14.34
C LYS A 15 -13.70 5.48 13.90
N ASN A 16 -12.71 5.78 14.73
CA ASN A 16 -11.54 6.53 14.32
C ASN A 16 -10.66 5.69 13.38
N VAL A 17 -9.92 6.33 12.50
CA VAL A 17 -9.10 5.67 11.50
C VAL A 17 -7.70 6.24 11.48
N ILE A 18 -6.71 5.36 11.62
CA ILE A 18 -5.31 5.65 11.29
C ILE A 18 -4.96 4.87 10.04
N VAL A 19 -4.48 5.58 9.02
CA VAL A 19 -3.93 4.97 7.81
C VAL A 19 -2.41 5.13 7.84
N ILE A 20 -1.69 4.03 7.70
CA ILE A 20 -0.23 4.02 7.58
C ILE A 20 0.11 3.76 6.11
N HIS A 21 0.64 4.77 5.45
CA HIS A 21 1.19 4.69 4.11
C HIS A 21 2.63 4.21 4.21
N GLY A 22 2.84 2.93 3.90
CA GLY A 22 4.13 2.26 4.02
C GLY A 22 4.97 2.44 2.77
N GLU A 23 5.99 3.28 2.85
CA GLU A 23 6.92 3.55 1.73
C GLU A 23 7.63 2.28 1.29
N SER A 24 7.46 1.91 0.01
CA SER A 24 8.12 0.77 -0.64
C SER A 24 8.02 -0.57 0.10
N LEU A 25 6.94 -0.79 0.85
CA LEU A 25 6.70 -2.07 1.53
C LEU A 25 6.05 -3.06 0.56
N GLN A 26 6.70 -4.21 0.37
CA GLN A 26 6.21 -5.31 -0.45
C GLN A 26 5.75 -6.49 0.41
N THR A 27 4.77 -7.23 -0.07
CA THR A 27 4.22 -8.39 0.63
C THR A 27 5.24 -9.52 0.81
N ASN A 28 6.17 -9.68 -0.14
CA ASN A 28 7.20 -10.71 -0.05
C ASN A 28 8.12 -10.56 1.19
N LEU A 29 8.29 -9.37 1.72
CA LEU A 29 9.02 -9.14 2.97
C LEU A 29 8.47 -9.94 4.15
N MET A 30 7.15 -10.14 4.16
CA MET A 30 6.44 -10.75 5.27
C MET A 30 6.71 -12.26 5.41
N SER A 31 7.19 -12.91 4.37
CA SER A 31 7.54 -14.33 4.36
C SER A 31 9.04 -14.60 4.53
N LEU A 32 9.86 -13.57 4.67
CA LEU A 32 11.30 -13.69 4.73
C LEU A 32 11.84 -13.63 6.15
N SER A 33 12.80 -14.50 6.42
CA SER A 33 13.59 -14.54 7.65
C SER A 33 15.06 -14.76 7.34
N PHE A 34 15.91 -14.18 8.15
CA PHE A 34 17.36 -14.38 8.07
C PHE A 34 17.89 -14.83 9.43
N ASN A 35 18.57 -15.95 9.49
CA ASN A 35 19.09 -16.52 10.75
C ASN A 35 18.03 -16.65 11.86
N GLY A 36 16.79 -16.98 11.47
CA GLY A 36 15.66 -17.13 12.38
C GLY A 36 14.92 -15.85 12.77
N GLU A 37 15.37 -14.67 12.28
CA GLU A 37 14.70 -13.40 12.51
C GLU A 37 13.86 -12.98 11.29
N GLU A 38 12.59 -12.66 11.52
CA GLU A 38 11.69 -12.18 10.47
C GLU A 38 12.08 -10.76 10.02
N VAL A 39 11.94 -10.48 8.73
CA VAL A 39 12.17 -9.13 8.19
C VAL A 39 11.11 -8.15 8.70
N THR A 40 9.86 -8.58 8.77
CA THR A 40 8.73 -7.73 9.18
C THR A 40 7.89 -8.38 10.29
N PRO A 41 8.45 -8.59 11.51
CA PRO A 41 7.73 -9.27 12.58
C PRO A 41 6.46 -8.53 13.03
N ASN A 42 6.48 -7.19 13.01
CA ASN A 42 5.34 -6.38 13.41
C ASN A 42 4.20 -6.38 12.37
N LEU A 43 4.52 -6.23 11.09
CA LEU A 43 3.54 -6.39 10.02
C LEU A 43 2.93 -7.80 10.01
N ASN A 44 3.76 -8.82 10.22
CA ASN A 44 3.33 -10.21 10.27
C ASN A 44 2.32 -10.43 11.40
N LYS A 45 2.61 -9.90 12.59
CA LYS A 45 1.71 -9.96 13.74
C LYS A 45 0.38 -9.25 13.46
N LEU A 46 0.41 -8.05 12.89
CA LEU A 46 -0.80 -7.30 12.55
C LEU A 46 -1.64 -8.01 11.49
N ALA A 47 -1.00 -8.62 10.48
CA ALA A 47 -1.68 -9.44 9.48
C ALA A 47 -2.31 -10.70 10.09
N GLU A 48 -1.62 -11.37 11.03
CA GLU A 48 -2.11 -12.54 11.74
C GLU A 48 -3.32 -12.21 12.64
N GLU A 49 -3.36 -11.02 13.20
CA GLU A 49 -4.42 -10.56 14.10
C GLU A 49 -5.57 -9.81 13.41
N GLY A 50 -5.37 -9.35 12.21
CA GLY A 50 -6.30 -8.49 11.46
C GLY A 50 -6.92 -9.12 10.22
N MET A 51 -7.43 -8.26 9.37
CA MET A 51 -7.86 -8.57 8.00
C MET A 51 -6.64 -8.41 7.10
N PHE A 52 -6.17 -9.49 6.51
CA PHE A 52 -5.02 -9.47 5.61
C PHE A 52 -5.44 -9.75 4.17
N PHE A 53 -5.23 -8.79 3.28
CA PHE A 53 -5.53 -8.90 1.85
C PHE A 53 -4.25 -9.30 1.13
N SER A 54 -4.04 -10.61 0.96
CA SER A 54 -2.75 -11.16 0.54
C SER A 54 -2.46 -11.07 -0.95
N ASN A 55 -3.43 -10.70 -1.77
CA ASN A 55 -3.29 -10.61 -3.23
C ASN A 55 -3.59 -9.19 -3.73
N PHE A 56 -2.93 -8.21 -3.10
CA PHE A 56 -3.14 -6.79 -3.27
C PHE A 56 -2.02 -6.14 -4.07
N TYR A 57 -2.39 -5.28 -5.03
CA TYR A 57 -1.48 -4.62 -5.96
C TYR A 57 -1.68 -3.11 -5.98
N SER A 58 -0.58 -2.39 -6.17
CA SER A 58 -0.58 -0.94 -6.35
C SER A 58 -0.12 -0.59 -7.77
N PRO A 59 -1.06 -0.41 -8.71
CA PRO A 59 -0.75 -0.17 -10.12
C PRO A 59 -0.35 1.29 -10.37
N VAL A 60 0.73 1.73 -9.76
CA VAL A 60 1.28 3.08 -9.92
C VAL A 60 1.95 3.27 -11.27
N SER A 61 1.98 4.51 -11.74
CA SER A 61 2.72 4.96 -12.90
C SER A 61 3.92 5.82 -12.44
N VAL A 62 4.27 6.83 -13.20
CA VAL A 62 5.41 7.71 -12.90
C VAL A 62 5.27 8.52 -11.61
N GLY A 63 4.05 8.67 -11.12
CA GLY A 63 3.76 9.36 -9.85
C GLY A 63 4.05 8.55 -8.60
N THR A 64 4.41 7.28 -8.72
CA THR A 64 4.79 6.39 -7.61
C THR A 64 3.93 6.54 -6.35
N SER A 65 4.47 7.06 -5.25
CA SER A 65 3.75 7.25 -3.99
C SER A 65 2.52 8.16 -4.14
N SER A 66 2.60 9.20 -4.98
CA SER A 66 1.47 10.10 -5.21
C SER A 66 0.34 9.44 -6.01
N ASP A 67 0.66 8.52 -6.91
CA ASP A 67 -0.35 7.73 -7.62
C ASP A 67 -1.04 6.74 -6.67
N ALA A 68 -0.31 6.15 -5.71
CA ALA A 68 -0.91 5.31 -4.68
C ALA A 68 -1.89 6.10 -3.80
N GLU A 69 -1.51 7.32 -3.39
CA GLU A 69 -2.40 8.21 -2.64
C GLU A 69 -3.66 8.59 -3.44
N LEU A 70 -3.52 8.86 -4.73
CA LEU A 70 -4.64 9.14 -5.62
C LEU A 70 -5.63 7.96 -5.63
N MET A 71 -5.14 6.77 -5.94
CA MET A 71 -5.97 5.56 -6.01
C MET A 71 -6.64 5.23 -4.68
N PHE A 72 -5.88 5.28 -3.59
CA PHE A 72 -6.37 5.01 -2.24
C PHE A 72 -7.49 5.96 -1.82
N ASN A 73 -7.36 7.25 -2.12
CA ASN A 73 -8.30 8.26 -1.69
C ASN A 73 -9.52 8.44 -2.61
N THR A 74 -9.38 8.17 -3.91
CA THR A 74 -10.39 8.56 -4.92
C THR A 74 -10.95 7.40 -5.73
N SER A 75 -10.34 6.22 -5.66
CA SER A 75 -10.67 5.10 -6.54
C SER A 75 -10.52 5.41 -8.04
N LEU A 76 -9.70 6.41 -8.39
CA LEU A 76 -9.27 6.71 -9.76
C LEU A 76 -7.89 6.11 -10.01
N LEU A 77 -7.59 5.83 -11.28
CA LEU A 77 -6.29 5.32 -11.71
C LEU A 77 -5.34 6.46 -12.08
N PRO A 78 -4.01 6.20 -12.12
CA PRO A 78 -3.04 7.19 -12.58
C PRO A 78 -3.36 7.74 -13.99
N THR A 79 -3.02 8.99 -14.22
CA THR A 79 -3.16 9.60 -15.55
C THR A 79 -2.21 8.97 -16.57
N LYS A 80 -2.59 8.98 -17.84
CA LYS A 80 -1.80 8.40 -18.92
C LYS A 80 -0.45 9.11 -19.14
N SER A 81 -0.36 10.38 -18.76
CA SER A 81 0.88 11.16 -18.80
C SER A 81 0.98 12.09 -17.60
N GLY A 82 2.20 12.26 -17.09
CA GLY A 82 2.44 13.07 -15.90
C GLY A 82 1.87 12.44 -14.64
N THR A 83 1.62 13.26 -13.63
CA THR A 83 1.05 12.84 -12.35
C THR A 83 -0.13 13.73 -11.98
N ALA A 84 -1.20 13.13 -11.48
CA ALA A 84 -2.39 13.86 -11.06
C ALA A 84 -2.07 14.88 -9.95
N PHE A 85 -1.22 14.50 -9.01
CA PHE A 85 -0.83 15.37 -7.88
C PHE A 85 -0.14 16.66 -8.35
N VAL A 86 0.71 16.58 -9.35
CA VAL A 86 1.49 17.74 -9.87
C VAL A 86 0.67 18.55 -10.87
N SER A 87 0.03 17.86 -11.82
CA SER A 87 -0.58 18.52 -12.98
C SER A 87 -2.06 18.85 -12.80
N TYR A 88 -2.76 18.18 -11.88
CA TYR A 88 -4.21 18.24 -11.77
C TYR A 88 -4.71 18.42 -10.32
N SER A 89 -3.93 19.10 -9.48
CA SER A 89 -4.32 19.39 -8.11
C SER A 89 -5.49 20.38 -7.99
N ASP A 90 -5.81 21.09 -9.06
CA ASP A 90 -6.92 22.04 -9.15
C ASP A 90 -8.26 21.42 -9.59
N ARG A 91 -8.28 20.10 -9.76
CA ARG A 91 -9.49 19.36 -10.14
C ARG A 91 -10.38 19.06 -8.94
N THR A 92 -11.61 18.70 -9.23
CA THR A 92 -12.58 18.25 -8.24
C THR A 92 -12.44 16.75 -8.04
N TYR A 93 -12.22 16.34 -6.79
CA TYR A 93 -12.12 14.93 -6.41
C TYR A 93 -13.19 14.57 -5.38
N ASN A 94 -13.73 13.37 -5.49
CA ASN A 94 -14.61 12.79 -4.50
C ASN A 94 -13.79 11.78 -3.69
N ALA A 95 -13.16 12.24 -2.63
CA ALA A 95 -12.12 11.51 -1.90
C ALA A 95 -12.54 11.15 -0.48
N THR A 96 -11.95 10.09 0.06
CA THR A 96 -12.22 9.61 1.42
C THR A 96 -12.19 10.71 2.48
N PRO A 97 -11.18 11.61 2.54
CA PRO A 97 -11.19 12.69 3.54
C PRO A 97 -12.39 13.62 3.44
N LYS A 98 -12.78 13.99 2.21
CA LYS A 98 -13.96 14.82 1.96
C LYS A 98 -15.23 14.10 2.43
N LEU A 99 -15.42 12.85 2.00
CA LEU A 99 -16.62 12.07 2.31
C LEU A 99 -16.78 11.79 3.81
N LEU A 100 -15.68 11.52 4.51
CA LEU A 100 -15.69 11.38 5.96
C LEU A 100 -15.89 12.73 6.68
N GLY A 101 -15.33 13.81 6.13
CA GLY A 101 -15.57 15.17 6.63
C GLY A 101 -17.06 15.53 6.62
N GLU A 102 -17.80 15.16 5.58
CA GLU A 102 -19.26 15.32 5.48
C GLU A 102 -20.02 14.50 6.56
N LYS A 103 -19.39 13.47 7.11
CA LYS A 103 -19.89 12.67 8.24
C LYS A 103 -19.40 13.13 9.61
N GLY A 104 -18.78 14.32 9.68
CA GLY A 104 -18.32 14.93 10.91
C GLY A 104 -16.96 14.48 11.40
N TYR A 105 -16.15 13.82 10.55
CA TYR A 105 -14.76 13.50 10.87
C TYR A 105 -13.86 14.73 10.69
N TYR A 106 -12.93 14.92 11.63
CA TYR A 106 -11.77 15.75 11.40
C TYR A 106 -10.73 14.94 10.65
N THR A 107 -10.27 15.43 9.51
CA THR A 107 -9.38 14.69 8.60
C THR A 107 -8.02 15.37 8.48
N PHE A 108 -6.96 14.59 8.57
CA PHE A 108 -5.60 15.11 8.52
C PHE A 108 -4.65 14.12 7.86
N SER A 109 -3.53 14.65 7.36
CA SER A 109 -2.41 13.87 6.85
C SER A 109 -1.10 14.37 7.45
N MET A 110 -0.14 13.47 7.58
CA MET A 110 1.16 13.70 8.21
C MET A 110 2.27 13.10 7.35
N HIS A 111 3.28 13.92 7.04
CA HIS A 111 4.47 13.46 6.32
C HIS A 111 5.67 14.33 6.65
N GLY A 112 6.77 13.71 7.07
CA GLY A 112 7.97 14.42 7.56
C GLY A 112 8.84 15.05 6.47
N ASN A 113 8.39 15.10 5.22
CA ASN A 113 9.09 15.72 4.10
C ASN A 113 8.50 17.10 3.79
N ASN A 114 9.15 17.81 2.86
CA ASN A 114 8.69 19.11 2.37
C ASN A 114 7.25 19.00 1.81
N ALA A 115 6.40 19.96 2.18
CA ALA A 115 5.00 19.98 1.77
C ALA A 115 4.80 20.07 0.26
N ASP A 116 5.77 20.64 -0.45
CA ASP A 116 5.68 20.78 -1.91
C ASP A 116 6.17 19.55 -2.68
N PHE A 117 6.78 18.59 -1.98
CA PHE A 117 7.14 17.31 -2.58
C PHE A 117 5.88 16.57 -3.05
N TRP A 118 5.85 16.15 -4.32
CA TRP A 118 4.65 15.68 -5.02
C TRP A 118 3.48 16.66 -5.00
N ASN A 119 3.74 17.96 -4.78
CA ASN A 119 2.68 18.99 -4.71
C ASN A 119 1.59 18.65 -3.65
N ARG A 120 1.95 17.95 -2.59
CA ARG A 120 1.00 17.51 -1.54
C ARG A 120 0.28 18.66 -0.88
N ARG A 121 0.94 19.79 -0.69
CA ARG A 121 0.33 21.00 -0.13
C ARG A 121 -0.99 21.35 -0.80
N ASN A 122 -1.02 21.34 -2.12
CA ASN A 122 -2.21 21.67 -2.91
C ASN A 122 -3.13 20.46 -3.04
N MET A 123 -2.59 19.30 -3.35
CA MET A 123 -3.39 18.12 -3.63
C MET A 123 -4.13 17.60 -2.38
N HIS A 124 -3.50 17.58 -1.21
CA HIS A 124 -4.17 17.17 0.02
C HIS A 124 -5.34 18.09 0.39
N LYS A 125 -5.24 19.38 0.07
CA LYS A 125 -6.35 20.32 0.19
C LYS A 125 -7.51 19.93 -0.75
N SER A 126 -7.19 19.60 -2.00
CA SER A 126 -8.19 19.18 -3.01
C SER A 126 -8.84 17.84 -2.67
N LEU A 127 -8.11 16.93 -2.00
CA LEU A 127 -8.66 15.68 -1.48
C LEU A 127 -9.57 15.86 -0.26
N GLY A 128 -9.59 17.05 0.36
CA GLY A 128 -10.48 17.38 1.45
C GLY A 128 -9.92 17.19 2.86
N TYR A 129 -8.61 17.03 3.03
CA TYR A 129 -7.99 17.04 4.34
C TYR A 129 -8.13 18.41 5.01
N ASP A 130 -8.55 18.44 6.26
CA ASP A 130 -8.63 19.68 7.07
C ASP A 130 -7.26 20.23 7.42
N ARG A 131 -6.27 19.34 7.60
CA ARG A 131 -4.90 19.72 7.93
C ARG A 131 -3.88 18.77 7.31
N PHE A 132 -2.77 19.35 6.79
CA PHE A 132 -1.58 18.63 6.41
C PHE A 132 -0.39 19.06 7.27
N TYR A 133 0.16 18.12 8.05
CA TYR A 133 1.40 18.29 8.80
C TYR A 133 2.57 17.87 7.94
N SER A 134 3.50 18.79 7.70
CA SER A 134 4.69 18.56 6.85
C SER A 134 5.98 18.77 7.63
N LYS A 135 7.13 18.75 6.97
CA LYS A 135 8.46 18.87 7.59
C LYS A 135 8.55 20.00 8.64
N THR A 136 7.93 21.14 8.38
CA THR A 136 7.96 22.30 9.30
C THR A 136 7.19 22.10 10.60
N ASP A 137 6.35 21.08 10.66
CA ASP A 137 5.58 20.72 11.87
C ASP A 137 6.34 19.72 12.77
N TYR A 138 7.51 19.27 12.35
CA TYR A 138 8.34 18.27 13.03
C TYR A 138 9.67 18.86 13.46
N ASN A 139 10.19 18.35 14.57
CA ASN A 139 11.58 18.61 14.96
C ASN A 139 12.50 17.67 14.21
N VAL A 140 13.05 18.16 13.11
CA VAL A 140 13.99 17.40 12.24
C VAL A 140 15.41 17.84 12.57
N THR A 141 16.25 16.89 12.96
CA THR A 141 17.67 17.09 13.31
C THR A 141 18.54 16.19 12.44
N GLU A 142 19.83 16.42 12.44
CA GLU A 142 20.80 15.55 11.76
C GLU A 142 20.78 14.11 12.35
N GLU A 143 20.60 14.01 13.66
CA GLU A 143 20.58 12.73 14.39
C GLU A 143 19.34 11.89 14.08
N ASN A 144 18.19 12.51 13.81
CA ASN A 144 16.93 11.81 13.52
C ASN A 144 16.59 11.76 12.02
N THR A 145 17.57 11.98 11.14
CA THR A 145 17.40 11.94 9.69
C THR A 145 17.92 10.62 9.11
N VAL A 146 17.10 9.99 8.27
CA VAL A 146 17.44 8.83 7.43
C VAL A 146 16.97 9.10 6.02
N GLY A 147 17.85 9.01 5.04
CA GLY A 147 17.50 9.26 3.64
C GLY A 147 16.98 10.67 3.38
N LEU A 148 15.72 10.76 2.98
CA LEU A 148 15.11 12.02 2.53
C LEU A 148 14.64 12.95 3.66
N GLY A 149 14.66 12.51 4.91
CA GLY A 149 14.17 13.33 6.00
C GLY A 149 14.13 12.64 7.35
N ILE A 150 13.22 13.10 8.22
CA ILE A 150 13.06 12.52 9.55
C ILE A 150 12.82 11.01 9.47
N ASN A 151 13.48 10.23 10.32
CA ASN A 151 13.28 8.80 10.38
C ASN A 151 11.87 8.44 10.91
N ASP A 152 11.38 7.26 10.53
CA ASP A 152 10.02 6.85 10.84
C ASP A 152 9.74 6.71 12.34
N TYR A 153 10.73 6.36 13.16
CA TYR A 153 10.59 6.31 14.62
C TYR A 153 10.28 7.68 15.21
N ALA A 154 11.10 8.67 14.88
CA ALA A 154 10.91 10.05 15.37
C ALA A 154 9.64 10.68 14.77
N PHE A 155 9.35 10.37 13.51
CA PHE A 155 8.14 10.82 12.84
C PHE A 155 6.87 10.31 13.55
N PHE A 156 6.79 9.03 13.81
CA PHE A 156 5.64 8.44 14.50
C PHE A 156 5.51 8.93 15.94
N ASP A 157 6.62 9.01 16.67
CA ASP A 157 6.61 9.52 18.06
C ASP A 157 6.04 10.93 18.14
N GLN A 158 6.52 11.86 17.30
CA GLN A 158 5.99 13.21 17.23
C GLN A 158 4.57 13.29 16.67
N SER A 159 4.20 12.37 15.77
CA SER A 159 2.84 12.27 15.22
C SER A 159 1.83 11.85 16.28
N VAL A 160 2.18 10.94 17.18
CA VAL A 160 1.31 10.57 18.32
C VAL A 160 1.02 11.74 19.22
N ASP A 161 2.00 12.60 19.49
CA ASP A 161 1.79 13.83 20.29
C ASP A 161 0.79 14.79 19.62
N LYS A 162 0.81 14.89 18.30
CA LYS A 162 -0.16 15.65 17.51
C LYS A 162 -1.54 15.01 17.57
N LEU A 163 -1.60 13.70 17.41
CA LEU A 163 -2.86 12.94 17.46
C LEU A 163 -3.55 13.03 18.81
N LYS A 164 -2.78 13.02 19.91
CA LYS A 164 -3.32 13.26 21.27
C LYS A 164 -4.06 14.60 21.37
N LYS A 165 -3.52 15.65 20.77
CA LYS A 165 -4.15 16.97 20.74
C LYS A 165 -5.41 17.00 19.86
N ILE A 166 -5.38 16.28 18.73
CA ILE A 166 -6.52 16.13 17.82
C ILE A 166 -7.66 15.37 18.53
N ALA A 167 -7.36 14.23 19.15
CA ALA A 167 -8.33 13.38 19.84
C ALA A 167 -9.02 14.09 21.03
N LYS A 168 -8.36 15.05 21.66
CA LYS A 168 -8.98 15.89 22.71
C LYS A 168 -10.01 16.89 22.17
N LYS A 169 -9.94 17.25 20.90
CA LYS A 169 -10.78 18.26 20.26
C LYS A 169 -11.87 17.69 19.38
N HIS A 170 -11.68 16.48 18.88
CA HIS A 170 -12.53 15.85 17.89
C HIS A 170 -12.86 14.42 18.29
N ASP A 171 -14.14 14.11 18.40
CA ASP A 171 -14.63 12.78 18.79
C ASP A 171 -14.44 11.74 17.67
N LYS A 172 -14.48 12.19 16.39
CA LYS A 172 -14.23 11.39 15.20
C LYS A 172 -13.12 12.00 14.38
N TRP A 173 -12.12 11.19 14.04
CA TRP A 173 -10.99 11.64 13.24
C TRP A 173 -10.49 10.53 12.31
N TYR A 174 -9.96 10.96 11.20
CA TYR A 174 -9.31 10.14 10.18
C TYR A 174 -7.96 10.77 9.85
N GLY A 175 -6.89 10.02 10.01
CA GLY A 175 -5.55 10.52 9.76
C GLY A 175 -4.69 9.54 8.95
N MET A 176 -3.95 10.08 7.98
CA MET A 176 -2.96 9.35 7.21
C MET A 176 -1.56 9.73 7.66
N MET A 177 -0.76 8.75 8.04
CA MET A 177 0.65 8.90 8.41
C MET A 177 1.52 8.26 7.32
N MET A 178 2.34 9.07 6.65
CA MET A 178 3.18 8.62 5.53
C MET A 178 4.62 8.41 5.97
N MET A 179 5.09 7.19 5.86
CA MET A 179 6.47 6.77 6.17
C MET A 179 7.44 7.29 5.10
N LEU A 180 8.72 7.35 5.45
CA LEU A 180 9.76 7.92 4.60
C LEU A 180 11.07 7.12 4.60
N SER A 181 11.46 6.49 5.71
CA SER A 181 12.81 5.90 5.89
C SER A 181 13.13 4.80 4.89
N ASN A 182 12.12 3.99 4.49
CA ASN A 182 12.29 2.88 3.55
C ASN A 182 12.23 3.33 2.09
N HIS A 183 12.87 4.45 1.77
CA HIS A 183 12.90 5.01 0.42
C HIS A 183 14.20 4.61 -0.31
N THR A 184 14.07 4.32 -1.61
CA THR A 184 15.25 4.09 -2.48
C THR A 184 16.26 5.24 -2.36
N PRO A 185 17.55 5.01 -2.44
CA PRO A 185 18.26 3.79 -2.89
C PRO A 185 18.64 2.81 -1.78
N PHE A 186 18.14 2.91 -0.56
CA PHE A 186 18.46 2.04 0.59
C PHE A 186 19.96 2.02 0.94
N SER A 187 20.61 3.19 0.89
CA SER A 187 22.07 3.30 0.99
C SER A 187 22.59 3.59 2.39
N GLU A 188 21.73 3.98 3.32
CA GLU A 188 22.13 4.35 4.68
C GLU A 188 22.10 3.15 5.64
N VAL A 189 22.79 2.07 5.24
CA VAL A 189 22.77 0.76 5.93
C VAL A 189 23.17 0.89 7.40
N ASP A 190 24.13 1.75 7.71
CA ASP A 190 24.63 1.99 9.08
C ASP A 190 23.54 2.59 10.01
N LYS A 191 22.49 3.18 9.44
CA LYS A 191 21.39 3.80 10.20
C LYS A 191 20.19 2.89 10.41
N TYR A 192 20.14 1.73 9.73
CA TYR A 192 18.99 0.80 9.83
C TYR A 192 19.08 -0.16 11.01
N GLY A 193 20.12 -0.06 11.84
CA GLY A 193 20.38 -1.02 12.91
C GLY A 193 21.04 -2.30 12.40
N ASP A 194 21.22 -3.25 13.29
CA ASP A 194 21.90 -4.52 13.01
C ASP A 194 20.87 -5.59 12.65
N PHE A 195 20.67 -5.81 11.36
CA PHE A 195 19.86 -6.90 10.82
C PHE A 195 20.64 -7.63 9.73
N PRO A 196 21.35 -8.71 10.07
CA PRO A 196 22.14 -9.47 9.11
C PRO A 196 21.26 -10.16 8.07
N VAL A 197 21.65 -10.08 6.79
CA VAL A 197 21.03 -10.80 5.67
C VAL A 197 21.96 -11.84 5.08
N ASP A 198 22.87 -12.33 5.91
CA ASP A 198 23.79 -13.44 5.68
C ASP A 198 23.18 -14.79 6.10
N ILE A 199 23.96 -15.85 5.96
CA ILE A 199 23.66 -17.17 6.52
C ILE A 199 24.74 -17.49 7.54
N LYS A 200 24.35 -17.84 8.77
CA LYS A 200 25.22 -18.32 9.84
C LYS A 200 24.90 -19.76 10.15
N GLU A 201 25.91 -20.61 10.16
CA GLU A 201 25.77 -22.02 10.47
C GLU A 201 26.81 -22.45 11.50
N THR A 202 26.42 -23.30 12.44
CA THR A 202 27.34 -23.96 13.34
C THR A 202 27.83 -25.27 12.68
N VAL A 203 29.11 -25.34 12.42
CA VAL A 203 29.76 -26.53 11.83
C VAL A 203 30.53 -27.26 12.92
N THR A 204 30.41 -28.60 12.95
CA THR A 204 31.17 -29.45 13.85
C THR A 204 32.39 -30.00 13.10
N ASN A 205 33.56 -29.69 13.59
CA ASN A 205 34.84 -30.17 13.03
C ASN A 205 35.08 -31.66 13.36
N GLU A 206 36.03 -32.27 12.65
CA GLU A 206 36.41 -33.67 12.87
C GLU A 206 36.88 -34.00 14.31
N ASP A 207 37.40 -33.01 15.00
CA ASP A 207 37.84 -33.12 16.40
C ASP A 207 36.72 -32.92 17.43
N GLY A 208 35.49 -32.71 16.97
CA GLY A 208 34.32 -32.49 17.81
C GLY A 208 34.13 -31.06 18.30
N THR A 209 35.02 -30.14 17.94
CA THR A 209 34.83 -28.70 18.20
C THR A 209 33.79 -28.10 17.25
N THR A 210 33.14 -27.03 17.67
CA THR A 210 32.18 -26.32 16.84
C THR A 210 32.68 -24.93 16.52
N GLU A 211 32.43 -24.48 15.30
CA GLU A 211 32.69 -23.09 14.89
C GLU A 211 31.48 -22.53 14.12
N GLU A 212 31.30 -21.22 14.20
CA GLU A 212 30.30 -20.52 13.40
C GLU A 212 30.93 -20.10 12.06
N VAL A 213 30.28 -20.50 10.97
CA VAL A 213 30.65 -20.13 9.60
C VAL A 213 29.58 -19.18 9.07
N THR A 214 30.05 -18.08 8.46
CA THR A 214 29.17 -17.05 7.87
C THR A 214 29.34 -17.03 6.36
N TYR A 215 28.21 -17.10 5.64
CA TYR A 215 28.16 -16.98 4.19
C TYR A 215 27.52 -15.64 3.81
N PRO A 216 28.05 -14.88 2.84
CA PRO A 216 27.58 -13.52 2.54
C PRO A 216 26.11 -13.44 2.16
N TYR A 217 25.59 -14.40 1.40
CA TYR A 217 24.20 -14.48 0.94
C TYR A 217 23.72 -13.16 0.31
N MET A 218 22.86 -12.40 1.00
CA MET A 218 22.32 -11.15 0.49
C MET A 218 23.08 -9.90 0.96
N GLU A 219 24.13 -10.06 1.78
CA GLU A 219 24.95 -8.93 2.20
C GLU A 219 25.60 -8.21 1.01
N GLY A 220 25.53 -6.88 1.01
CA GLY A 220 26.08 -6.02 -0.04
C GLY A 220 25.24 -5.93 -1.32
N THR A 221 24.14 -6.68 -1.45
CA THR A 221 23.18 -6.53 -2.56
C THR A 221 22.19 -5.40 -2.30
N LYS A 222 21.61 -4.81 -3.36
CA LYS A 222 20.55 -3.81 -3.21
C LYS A 222 19.33 -4.39 -2.52
N LEU A 223 18.97 -5.62 -2.85
CA LEU A 223 17.84 -6.32 -2.23
C LEU A 223 18.11 -6.59 -0.74
N GLY A 224 19.33 -6.98 -0.37
CA GLY A 224 19.74 -7.13 1.03
C GLY A 224 19.64 -5.83 1.82
N ASN A 225 20.10 -4.74 1.24
CA ASN A 225 19.98 -3.39 1.85
C ASN A 225 18.50 -2.98 2.02
N TYR A 226 17.67 -3.31 1.06
CA TYR A 226 16.23 -3.12 1.16
C TYR A 226 15.62 -3.91 2.33
N PHE A 227 16.03 -5.16 2.53
CA PHE A 227 15.54 -5.96 3.67
C PHE A 227 15.93 -5.34 5.02
N LYS A 228 17.15 -4.82 5.15
CA LYS A 228 17.59 -4.09 6.34
C LYS A 228 16.75 -2.83 6.58
N SER A 229 16.53 -2.05 5.53
CA SER A 229 15.70 -0.83 5.57
C SER A 229 14.24 -1.15 5.93
N ALA A 230 13.66 -2.19 5.34
CA ALA A 230 12.30 -2.62 5.62
C ALA A 230 12.14 -3.14 7.06
N HIS A 231 13.13 -3.86 7.59
CA HIS A 231 13.14 -4.28 8.99
C HIS A 231 13.13 -3.08 9.94
N TYR A 232 13.91 -2.06 9.65
CA TYR A 232 13.92 -0.80 10.38
C TYR A 232 12.54 -0.11 10.34
N ALA A 233 11.93 0.00 9.16
CA ALA A 233 10.60 0.58 9.00
C ALA A 233 9.52 -0.23 9.74
N ASP A 234 9.59 -1.55 9.71
CA ASP A 234 8.69 -2.43 10.45
C ASP A 234 8.79 -2.22 11.96
N GLY A 235 9.99 -2.05 12.48
CA GLY A 235 10.23 -1.71 13.89
C GLY A 235 9.54 -0.41 14.30
N ALA A 236 9.58 0.61 13.43
CA ALA A 236 8.89 1.86 13.66
C ALA A 236 7.36 1.70 13.72
N ILE A 237 6.79 0.84 12.87
CA ILE A 237 5.35 0.49 12.93
C ILE A 237 5.03 -0.18 14.27
N GLY A 238 5.86 -1.11 14.72
CA GLY A 238 5.68 -1.78 16.02
C GLY A 238 5.64 -0.79 17.19
N GLU A 239 6.60 0.12 17.26
CA GLU A 239 6.63 1.17 18.28
C GLU A 239 5.41 2.12 18.19
N LEU A 240 4.97 2.45 16.99
CA LEU A 240 3.76 3.26 16.81
C LEU A 240 2.55 2.60 17.44
N ILE A 241 2.32 1.33 17.16
CA ILE A 241 1.18 0.59 17.70
C ILE A 241 1.24 0.52 19.24
N GLU A 242 2.41 0.24 19.81
CA GLU A 242 2.61 0.26 21.27
C GLU A 242 2.32 1.64 21.86
N ARG A 243 2.88 2.69 21.26
CA ARG A 243 2.68 4.06 21.73
C ARG A 243 1.22 4.51 21.64
N LEU A 244 0.52 4.15 20.58
CA LEU A 244 -0.92 4.44 20.43
C LEU A 244 -1.76 3.72 21.50
N ASP A 245 -1.41 2.48 21.83
CA ASP A 245 -2.10 1.70 22.86
C ASP A 245 -1.87 2.30 24.26
N GLU A 246 -0.63 2.61 24.61
CA GLU A 246 -0.27 3.27 25.87
C GLU A 246 -1.01 4.58 26.10
N GLU A 247 -1.25 5.34 25.05
CA GLU A 247 -1.97 6.62 25.09
C GLU A 247 -3.51 6.48 25.00
N GLY A 248 -4.03 5.24 24.93
CA GLY A 248 -5.46 4.95 24.84
C GLY A 248 -6.10 5.34 23.50
N LEU A 249 -5.29 5.53 22.45
CA LEU A 249 -5.76 6.00 21.14
C LEU A 249 -6.28 4.87 20.25
N LEU A 250 -6.16 3.61 20.66
CA LEU A 250 -6.64 2.44 19.89
C LEU A 250 -8.04 1.95 20.29
N GLU A 251 -8.64 2.45 21.35
CA GLU A 251 -9.87 1.91 21.95
C GLU A 251 -11.08 1.92 20.98
N ASN A 252 -11.22 2.95 20.17
CA ASN A 252 -12.29 3.06 19.16
C ASN A 252 -11.70 3.34 17.77
N THR A 253 -10.63 2.64 17.42
CA THR A 253 -9.83 2.95 16.25
C THR A 253 -9.53 1.71 15.43
N ILE A 254 -9.65 1.83 14.10
CA ILE A 254 -9.08 0.88 13.15
C ILE A 254 -7.78 1.45 12.58
N VAL A 255 -6.84 0.56 12.32
CA VAL A 255 -5.56 0.88 11.67
C VAL A 255 -5.56 0.20 10.30
N VAL A 256 -5.35 0.99 9.26
CA VAL A 256 -5.21 0.52 7.88
C VAL A 256 -3.76 0.71 7.45
N ILE A 257 -3.10 -0.36 7.07
CA ILE A 257 -1.69 -0.32 6.64
C ILE A 257 -1.62 -0.80 5.20
N TYR A 258 -1.00 -0.02 4.33
CA TYR A 258 -0.74 -0.44 2.96
C TYR A 258 0.68 -0.10 2.51
N GLY A 259 1.26 -0.94 1.66
CA GLY A 259 2.46 -0.59 0.91
C GLY A 259 2.07 0.26 -0.30
N ASP A 260 2.79 1.35 -0.55
CA ASP A 260 2.41 2.29 -1.61
C ASP A 260 2.78 1.80 -3.02
N HIS A 261 3.91 1.16 -3.17
CA HIS A 261 4.38 0.54 -4.40
C HIS A 261 5.54 -0.44 -4.13
N ASP A 262 5.94 -1.19 -5.13
CA ASP A 262 7.13 -2.03 -5.05
C ASP A 262 8.43 -1.19 -5.08
N ALA A 263 9.50 -1.77 -4.56
CA ALA A 263 10.80 -1.08 -4.45
C ALA A 263 11.60 -1.07 -5.77
N ARG A 264 11.11 -1.69 -6.83
CA ARG A 264 11.73 -1.77 -8.17
C ARG A 264 13.17 -2.28 -8.15
N LEU A 265 13.39 -3.34 -7.39
CA LEU A 265 14.70 -3.93 -7.21
C LEU A 265 15.07 -4.86 -8.36
N PRO A 266 16.38 -5.09 -8.60
CA PRO A 266 16.83 -5.92 -9.72
C PRO A 266 16.33 -7.36 -9.62
N ARG A 267 15.82 -7.91 -10.75
CA ARG A 267 15.45 -9.32 -10.83
C ARG A 267 16.62 -10.27 -10.54
N ALA A 268 17.84 -9.86 -10.89
CA ALA A 268 19.04 -10.63 -10.61
C ALA A 268 19.27 -10.86 -9.10
N ASP A 269 18.95 -9.86 -8.25
CA ASP A 269 19.07 -10.00 -6.81
C ASP A 269 18.03 -10.98 -6.25
N TYR A 270 16.81 -11.01 -6.81
CA TYR A 270 15.80 -12.03 -6.49
C TYR A 270 16.23 -13.43 -6.91
N ASN A 271 16.89 -13.53 -8.07
CA ASN A 271 17.45 -14.80 -8.52
C ASN A 271 18.50 -15.33 -7.55
N ARG A 272 19.37 -14.45 -7.05
CA ARG A 272 20.34 -14.81 -5.99
C ARG A 272 19.64 -15.21 -4.68
N LEU A 273 18.59 -14.50 -4.28
CA LEU A 273 17.81 -14.81 -3.06
C LEU A 273 17.29 -16.26 -3.07
N TYR A 274 16.77 -16.71 -4.22
CA TYR A 274 16.13 -18.02 -4.34
C TYR A 274 17.06 -19.15 -4.78
N ASN A 275 18.23 -18.85 -5.37
CA ASN A 275 19.14 -19.79 -5.97
C ASN A 275 20.58 -19.63 -5.47
N TYR A 276 20.76 -19.24 -4.22
CA TYR A 276 22.08 -19.05 -3.65
C TYR A 276 22.80 -20.38 -3.41
N ASP A 277 24.02 -20.50 -3.94
CA ASP A 277 24.96 -21.57 -3.64
C ASP A 277 26.02 -21.04 -2.65
N LYS A 278 25.93 -21.47 -1.40
CA LYS A 278 26.84 -21.04 -0.34
C LYS A 278 28.27 -21.54 -0.53
N GLU A 279 28.47 -22.68 -1.19
CA GLU A 279 29.79 -23.26 -1.38
C GLU A 279 30.66 -22.47 -2.37
N THR A 280 30.02 -21.84 -3.36
CA THR A 280 30.69 -21.06 -4.39
C THR A 280 30.43 -19.56 -4.28
N ASP A 281 29.61 -19.13 -3.33
CA ASP A 281 29.12 -17.74 -3.17
C ASP A 281 28.56 -17.18 -4.50
N SER A 282 27.76 -18.00 -5.18
CA SER A 282 27.21 -17.67 -6.49
C SER A 282 25.75 -18.12 -6.62
N ILE A 283 25.19 -17.96 -7.80
CA ILE A 283 23.85 -18.48 -8.14
C ILE A 283 24.02 -19.89 -8.69
N LEU A 284 23.16 -20.82 -8.28
CA LEU A 284 23.08 -22.18 -8.82
C LEU A 284 22.98 -22.16 -10.35
N ASP A 285 23.61 -23.15 -11.01
CA ASP A 285 23.44 -23.34 -12.42
C ASP A 285 21.98 -23.69 -12.75
N LYS A 286 21.52 -23.28 -13.94
CA LYS A 286 20.13 -23.55 -14.38
C LYS A 286 19.81 -25.04 -14.50
N ASP A 287 20.83 -25.87 -14.71
CA ASP A 287 20.68 -27.32 -14.79
C ASP A 287 20.71 -28.01 -13.41
N ASP A 288 20.94 -27.25 -12.33
CA ASP A 288 20.89 -27.78 -10.98
C ASP A 288 19.43 -28.16 -10.62
N PRO A 289 19.18 -29.36 -10.09
CA PRO A 289 17.83 -29.80 -9.73
C PRO A 289 17.14 -28.93 -8.66
N ASN A 290 17.90 -28.15 -7.91
CA ASN A 290 17.37 -27.23 -6.91
C ASN A 290 17.14 -25.80 -7.45
N TYR A 291 17.56 -25.53 -8.71
CA TYR A 291 17.36 -24.23 -9.33
C TYR A 291 15.88 -23.90 -9.46
N LYS A 292 15.50 -22.72 -9.02
CA LYS A 292 14.14 -22.17 -9.14
C LYS A 292 14.12 -21.06 -10.17
N GLU A 293 13.39 -21.25 -11.26
CA GLU A 293 13.22 -20.19 -12.24
C GLU A 293 12.54 -18.98 -11.61
N TYR A 294 13.14 -17.81 -11.80
CA TYR A 294 12.59 -16.52 -11.41
C TYR A 294 12.56 -15.62 -12.65
N ASP A 295 11.51 -15.79 -13.45
CA ASP A 295 11.33 -15.09 -14.70
C ASP A 295 10.62 -13.73 -14.54
N SER A 296 10.31 -13.08 -15.67
CA SER A 296 9.61 -11.82 -15.67
C SER A 296 8.20 -11.89 -15.09
N TYR A 297 7.53 -13.02 -15.23
CA TYR A 297 6.18 -13.20 -14.69
C TYR A 297 6.19 -13.33 -13.18
N GLN A 298 7.10 -14.12 -12.60
CA GLN A 298 7.27 -14.18 -11.15
C GLN A 298 7.65 -12.82 -10.58
N TYR A 299 8.51 -12.07 -11.26
CA TYR A 299 8.86 -10.72 -10.84
C TYR A 299 7.63 -9.79 -10.81
N GLU A 300 6.85 -9.74 -11.89
CA GLU A 300 5.65 -8.91 -11.97
C GLU A 300 4.58 -9.32 -10.95
N LEU A 301 4.31 -10.61 -10.81
CA LEU A 301 3.35 -11.12 -9.83
C LEU A 301 3.83 -10.94 -8.38
N GLY A 302 5.13 -10.87 -8.16
CA GLY A 302 5.76 -10.60 -6.86
C GLY A 302 5.71 -9.14 -6.40
N ARG A 303 5.23 -8.22 -7.24
CA ARG A 303 5.11 -6.79 -6.91
C ARG A 303 3.93 -6.44 -6.00
N LYS A 304 3.35 -7.44 -5.35
CA LYS A 304 2.31 -7.24 -4.33
C LYS A 304 2.81 -6.33 -3.21
N VAL A 305 1.86 -5.56 -2.69
CA VAL A 305 2.07 -4.75 -1.50
C VAL A 305 1.09 -5.19 -0.40
N PRO A 306 1.42 -5.07 0.89
CA PRO A 306 0.49 -5.45 1.94
C PRO A 306 -0.70 -4.50 2.00
N LEU A 307 -1.86 -5.05 2.37
CA LEU A 307 -3.01 -4.32 2.88
C LEU A 307 -3.52 -5.06 4.11
N ILE A 308 -3.52 -4.36 5.24
CA ILE A 308 -3.95 -4.89 6.52
C ILE A 308 -4.95 -3.91 7.13
N ILE A 309 -6.10 -4.41 7.58
CA ILE A 309 -7.04 -3.68 8.42
C ILE A 309 -7.06 -4.38 9.77
N TRP A 310 -6.70 -3.64 10.81
CA TRP A 310 -6.51 -4.17 12.14
C TRP A 310 -7.19 -3.29 13.19
N SER A 311 -7.70 -3.90 14.23
CA SER A 311 -8.05 -3.23 15.48
C SER A 311 -7.60 -4.07 16.67
N LYS A 312 -7.43 -3.43 17.80
CA LYS A 312 -6.94 -4.05 19.04
C LYS A 312 -7.72 -5.30 19.48
N ASP A 313 -9.01 -5.34 19.20
CA ASP A 313 -9.94 -6.40 19.59
C ASP A 313 -10.34 -7.34 18.45
N MET A 314 -9.69 -7.23 17.28
CA MET A 314 -10.08 -8.00 16.09
C MET A 314 -9.63 -9.46 16.11
N LYS A 315 -8.54 -9.78 16.79
CA LYS A 315 -7.97 -11.13 16.86
C LYS A 315 -9.01 -12.16 17.30
N GLY A 316 -9.14 -13.23 16.54
CA GLY A 316 -10.06 -14.33 16.82
C GLY A 316 -11.53 -14.05 16.49
N THR A 317 -11.87 -12.88 15.94
CA THR A 317 -13.21 -12.56 15.41
C THR A 317 -13.38 -13.08 13.99
N ASP A 318 -14.60 -13.03 13.46
CA ASP A 318 -14.90 -13.40 12.06
C ASP A 318 -14.19 -12.53 11.02
N LEU A 319 -13.70 -11.34 11.41
CA LEU A 319 -12.95 -10.44 10.55
C LEU A 319 -11.49 -10.85 10.41
N ASN A 320 -10.93 -11.50 11.43
CA ASN A 320 -9.52 -11.91 11.49
C ASN A 320 -9.26 -13.11 10.59
N LYS A 321 -8.98 -12.84 9.34
CA LYS A 321 -8.63 -13.85 8.32
C LYS A 321 -7.92 -13.24 7.12
N GLU A 322 -7.39 -14.12 6.30
CA GLU A 322 -6.81 -13.78 5.00
C GLU A 322 -7.90 -13.70 3.92
N TYR A 323 -7.84 -12.64 3.11
CA TYR A 323 -8.68 -12.40 1.94
C TYR A 323 -7.81 -12.51 0.70
N THR A 324 -8.13 -13.44 -0.19
CA THR A 324 -7.22 -13.89 -1.26
C THR A 324 -7.62 -13.42 -2.66
N ASN A 325 -8.77 -12.78 -2.83
CA ASN A 325 -9.14 -12.22 -4.13
C ASN A 325 -8.12 -11.18 -4.58
N VAL A 326 -7.81 -11.16 -5.88
CA VAL A 326 -7.02 -10.06 -6.44
C VAL A 326 -7.70 -8.72 -6.17
N MET A 327 -6.93 -7.75 -5.70
CA MET A 327 -7.42 -6.46 -5.28
C MET A 327 -6.42 -5.38 -5.66
N SER A 328 -6.91 -4.23 -6.09
CA SER A 328 -6.11 -3.07 -6.42
C SER A 328 -6.22 -1.97 -5.38
N MET A 329 -5.21 -1.10 -5.34
CA MET A 329 -5.23 0.14 -4.56
C MET A 329 -6.48 0.99 -4.83
N TYR A 330 -6.99 1.02 -6.06
CA TYR A 330 -8.22 1.75 -6.40
C TYR A 330 -9.52 1.04 -5.93
N ASP A 331 -9.43 -0.18 -5.40
CA ASP A 331 -10.55 -0.88 -4.76
C ASP A 331 -10.67 -0.53 -3.26
N VAL A 332 -9.68 0.12 -2.69
CA VAL A 332 -9.64 0.38 -1.24
C VAL A 332 -10.73 1.37 -0.83
N GLU A 333 -10.91 2.47 -1.54
CA GLU A 333 -11.92 3.48 -1.19
C GLU A 333 -13.34 2.89 -1.14
N PRO A 334 -13.85 2.19 -2.17
CA PRO A 334 -15.18 1.59 -2.10
C PRO A 334 -15.28 0.49 -1.02
N THR A 335 -14.21 -0.24 -0.75
CA THR A 335 -14.17 -1.24 0.32
C THR A 335 -14.23 -0.59 1.71
N LEU A 336 -13.41 0.42 1.98
CA LEU A 336 -13.45 1.18 3.23
C LEU A 336 -14.77 1.95 3.38
N GLY A 337 -15.28 2.51 2.30
CA GLY A 337 -16.56 3.21 2.30
C GLY A 337 -17.72 2.31 2.73
N ASN A 338 -17.76 1.08 2.23
CA ASN A 338 -18.75 0.10 2.69
C ASN A 338 -18.65 -0.16 4.19
N MET A 339 -17.45 -0.35 4.73
CA MET A 339 -17.23 -0.64 6.14
C MET A 339 -17.43 0.58 7.05
N LEU A 340 -17.11 1.78 6.60
CA LEU A 340 -17.19 3.04 7.36
C LEU A 340 -18.50 3.80 7.14
N GLY A 341 -19.35 3.36 6.21
CA GLY A 341 -20.65 3.94 5.97
C GLY A 341 -20.66 5.17 5.04
N TYR A 342 -19.72 5.31 4.13
CA TYR A 342 -19.77 6.31 3.07
C TYR A 342 -19.68 5.64 1.68
N SER A 343 -20.05 6.35 0.64
CA SER A 343 -19.93 5.89 -0.74
C SER A 343 -19.41 6.98 -1.67
N ASN A 344 -18.66 6.56 -2.68
CA ASN A 344 -18.23 7.39 -3.79
C ASN A 344 -18.87 6.87 -5.08
N GLU A 345 -19.81 7.62 -5.64
CA GLU A 345 -20.51 7.24 -6.87
C GLU A 345 -19.60 7.28 -8.12
N TYR A 346 -18.46 7.96 -8.03
CA TYR A 346 -17.47 8.04 -9.10
C TYR A 346 -16.33 7.04 -8.95
N ALA A 347 -16.39 6.15 -7.97
CA ALA A 347 -15.39 5.12 -7.77
C ALA A 347 -15.32 4.18 -8.97
N LEU A 348 -14.12 3.95 -9.49
CA LEU A 348 -13.88 3.02 -10.60
C LEU A 348 -13.49 1.62 -10.13
N GLY A 349 -13.03 1.50 -8.89
CA GLY A 349 -12.82 0.23 -8.21
C GLY A 349 -14.10 -0.33 -7.61
N HIS A 350 -13.96 -1.49 -6.96
CA HIS A 350 -15.07 -2.24 -6.39
C HIS A 350 -14.87 -2.47 -4.90
N ASP A 351 -15.96 -2.54 -4.16
CA ASP A 351 -15.95 -3.15 -2.84
C ASP A 351 -15.57 -4.62 -2.98
N ILE A 352 -14.44 -5.02 -2.39
CA ILE A 352 -13.93 -6.39 -2.53
C ILE A 352 -14.89 -7.43 -1.96
N PHE A 353 -15.80 -7.03 -1.08
CA PHE A 353 -16.79 -7.91 -0.48
C PHE A 353 -18.08 -8.05 -1.30
N ASP A 354 -18.25 -7.28 -2.38
CA ASP A 354 -19.40 -7.36 -3.29
C ASP A 354 -19.01 -7.93 -4.68
N ILE A 355 -17.88 -8.58 -4.79
CA ILE A 355 -17.45 -9.23 -6.03
C ILE A 355 -18.21 -10.54 -6.22
N LYS A 356 -18.95 -10.66 -7.35
CA LYS A 356 -19.74 -11.86 -7.66
C LYS A 356 -18.93 -12.96 -8.32
N ASP A 357 -18.17 -12.60 -9.34
CA ASP A 357 -17.36 -13.55 -10.12
C ASP A 357 -15.89 -13.39 -9.82
N GLN A 358 -15.26 -12.44 -10.50
CA GLN A 358 -13.84 -12.13 -10.33
C GLN A 358 -13.62 -10.62 -10.30
N ASN A 359 -12.69 -10.18 -9.46
CA ASN A 359 -12.15 -8.84 -9.58
C ASN A 359 -11.05 -8.82 -10.63
N ILE A 360 -10.81 -7.65 -11.20
CA ILE A 360 -9.74 -7.42 -12.16
C ILE A 360 -8.89 -6.24 -11.71
N VAL A 361 -7.58 -6.45 -11.66
CA VAL A 361 -6.60 -5.39 -11.40
C VAL A 361 -6.03 -4.93 -12.73
N VAL A 362 -6.16 -3.65 -13.04
CA VAL A 362 -5.68 -3.04 -14.27
C VAL A 362 -4.44 -2.20 -13.99
N PHE A 363 -3.38 -2.43 -14.76
CA PHE A 363 -2.13 -1.70 -14.67
C PHE A 363 -2.04 -0.59 -15.73
N PRO A 364 -1.26 0.48 -15.48
CA PRO A 364 -1.17 1.63 -16.40
C PRO A 364 -0.76 1.29 -17.84
N ASN A 365 0.01 0.23 -18.04
CA ASN A 365 0.45 -0.26 -19.36
C ASN A 365 -0.59 -1.11 -20.10
N GLY A 366 -1.79 -1.29 -19.54
CA GLY A 366 -2.85 -2.12 -20.10
C GLY A 366 -2.78 -3.59 -19.71
N ASN A 367 -1.77 -4.03 -18.97
CA ASN A 367 -1.76 -5.35 -18.35
C ASN A 367 -2.90 -5.47 -17.36
N TRP A 368 -3.39 -6.67 -17.13
CA TRP A 368 -4.41 -6.92 -16.13
C TRP A 368 -4.24 -8.28 -15.46
N LEU A 369 -4.82 -8.41 -14.28
CA LEU A 369 -4.75 -9.58 -13.44
C LEU A 369 -6.12 -9.92 -12.86
N THR A 370 -6.50 -11.19 -12.97
CA THR A 370 -7.59 -11.82 -12.23
C THR A 370 -7.03 -12.91 -11.31
N ASN A 371 -7.87 -13.60 -10.56
CA ASN A 371 -7.43 -14.78 -9.80
C ASN A 371 -6.88 -15.90 -10.70
N ASP A 372 -7.31 -15.95 -11.97
CA ASP A 372 -7.01 -17.06 -12.89
C ASP A 372 -6.00 -16.71 -13.98
N ILE A 373 -5.83 -15.42 -14.31
CA ILE A 373 -5.10 -14.99 -15.51
C ILE A 373 -4.26 -13.75 -15.20
N TYR A 374 -3.00 -13.76 -15.62
CA TYR A 374 -2.19 -12.55 -15.80
C TYR A 374 -2.00 -12.29 -17.30
N TYR A 375 -2.40 -11.13 -17.79
CA TYR A 375 -2.29 -10.73 -19.18
C TYR A 375 -1.24 -9.65 -19.39
N ASN A 376 -0.32 -9.88 -20.32
CA ASN A 376 0.68 -8.92 -20.78
C ASN A 376 0.23 -8.31 -22.11
N SER A 377 -0.22 -7.06 -22.06
CA SER A 377 -0.77 -6.37 -23.24
C SER A 377 0.27 -6.06 -24.32
N GLN A 378 1.52 -5.83 -23.93
CA GLN A 378 2.60 -5.54 -24.88
C GLN A 378 2.99 -6.74 -25.72
N LYS A 379 2.99 -7.94 -25.10
CA LYS A 379 3.30 -9.20 -25.77
C LYS A 379 2.08 -9.88 -26.36
N GLU A 380 0.88 -9.43 -26.00
CA GLU A 380 -0.38 -10.09 -26.32
C GLU A 380 -0.42 -11.56 -25.87
N GLU A 381 0.17 -11.82 -24.69
CA GLU A 381 0.29 -13.14 -24.09
C GLU A 381 -0.34 -13.18 -22.71
N TYR A 382 -0.75 -14.35 -22.27
CA TYR A 382 -1.25 -14.55 -20.92
C TYR A 382 -0.56 -15.70 -20.20
N LEU A 383 -0.57 -15.65 -18.88
CA LEU A 383 -0.18 -16.74 -18.00
C LEU A 383 -1.42 -17.23 -17.26
N SER A 384 -1.72 -18.53 -17.36
CA SER A 384 -2.73 -19.17 -16.50
C SER A 384 -2.19 -19.34 -15.09
N LEU A 385 -2.96 -18.88 -14.10
CA LEU A 385 -2.61 -18.99 -12.68
C LEU A 385 -3.33 -20.15 -11.99
N THR A 386 -4.35 -20.71 -12.64
CA THR A 386 -5.15 -21.85 -12.18
C THR A 386 -5.39 -22.82 -13.34
N ASP A 387 -6.01 -23.96 -13.05
CA ASP A 387 -6.38 -24.95 -14.08
C ASP A 387 -7.67 -24.58 -14.84
N LYS A 388 -8.27 -23.44 -14.55
CA LYS A 388 -9.48 -22.98 -15.24
C LYS A 388 -9.16 -22.68 -16.71
N PRO A 389 -9.96 -23.17 -17.67
CA PRO A 389 -9.78 -22.85 -19.08
C PRO A 389 -9.88 -21.37 -19.37
N VAL A 390 -8.96 -20.85 -20.17
CA VAL A 390 -8.96 -19.46 -20.65
C VAL A 390 -9.54 -19.39 -22.04
N THR A 391 -10.50 -18.50 -22.27
CA THR A 391 -11.15 -18.32 -23.58
C THR A 391 -10.73 -17.01 -24.23
N GLU A 392 -10.70 -16.98 -25.57
CA GLU A 392 -10.43 -15.77 -26.33
C GLU A 392 -11.45 -14.66 -26.04
N GLU A 393 -12.71 -15.04 -25.79
CA GLU A 393 -13.76 -14.09 -25.43
C GLU A 393 -13.50 -13.41 -24.09
N GLU A 394 -13.05 -14.16 -23.08
CA GLU A 394 -12.65 -13.61 -21.77
C GLU A 394 -11.47 -12.64 -21.91
N ILE A 395 -10.45 -13.00 -22.66
CA ILE A 395 -9.30 -12.12 -22.93
C ILE A 395 -9.75 -10.83 -23.62
N LYS A 396 -10.57 -10.94 -24.66
CA LYS A 396 -11.09 -9.76 -25.37
C LYS A 396 -11.90 -8.84 -24.46
N LYS A 397 -12.84 -9.42 -23.71
CA LYS A 397 -13.68 -8.67 -22.76
C LYS A 397 -12.84 -7.92 -21.72
N ASN A 398 -11.85 -8.59 -21.14
CA ASN A 398 -10.98 -7.98 -20.13
C ASN A 398 -10.04 -6.92 -20.72
N ASN A 399 -9.56 -7.10 -21.95
CA ASN A 399 -8.79 -6.08 -22.67
C ASN A 399 -9.63 -4.81 -22.92
N GLU A 400 -10.87 -4.96 -23.35
CA GLU A 400 -11.81 -3.85 -23.56
C GLU A 400 -12.10 -3.14 -22.24
N TYR A 401 -12.35 -3.89 -21.17
CA TYR A 401 -12.55 -3.34 -19.83
C TYR A 401 -11.33 -2.55 -19.34
N ALA A 402 -10.13 -3.13 -19.45
CA ALA A 402 -8.90 -2.49 -19.00
C ALA A 402 -8.65 -1.17 -19.74
N SER A 403 -8.79 -1.17 -21.06
CA SER A 403 -8.65 0.04 -21.90
C SER A 403 -9.68 1.10 -21.51
N SER A 404 -10.93 0.72 -21.39
CA SER A 404 -12.02 1.65 -21.01
C SER A 404 -11.82 2.24 -19.63
N LEU A 405 -11.38 1.45 -18.66
CA LEU A 405 -11.14 1.90 -17.30
C LEU A 405 -10.02 2.97 -17.25
N LEU A 406 -8.92 2.73 -17.97
CA LEU A 406 -7.81 3.68 -18.07
C LEU A 406 -8.24 4.98 -18.77
N ASP A 407 -9.04 4.89 -19.84
CA ASP A 407 -9.54 6.05 -20.57
C ASP A 407 -10.49 6.87 -19.71
N VAL A 408 -11.47 6.25 -19.08
CA VAL A 408 -12.47 6.92 -18.25
C VAL A 408 -11.80 7.62 -17.06
N SER A 409 -10.88 6.95 -16.36
CA SER A 409 -10.16 7.58 -15.24
C SER A 409 -9.35 8.80 -15.70
N ASN A 410 -8.63 8.66 -16.79
CA ASN A 410 -7.85 9.75 -17.37
C ASN A 410 -8.74 10.95 -17.74
N ASP A 411 -9.87 10.72 -18.40
CA ASP A 411 -10.80 11.77 -18.83
C ASP A 411 -11.48 12.47 -17.65
N ILE A 412 -11.86 11.72 -16.61
CA ILE A 412 -12.38 12.28 -15.36
C ILE A 412 -11.42 13.34 -14.81
N ILE A 413 -10.13 13.00 -14.76
CA ILE A 413 -9.10 13.90 -14.18
C ILE A 413 -8.79 15.07 -15.12
N ILE A 414 -8.44 14.80 -16.39
CA ILE A 414 -7.98 15.86 -17.30
C ILE A 414 -9.08 16.89 -17.56
N PHE A 415 -10.30 16.44 -17.76
CA PHE A 415 -11.44 17.30 -18.12
C PHE A 415 -12.25 17.80 -16.93
N ASP A 416 -11.83 17.47 -15.70
CA ASP A 416 -12.55 17.84 -14.46
C ASP A 416 -14.05 17.48 -14.52
N LEU A 417 -14.33 16.22 -14.90
CA LEU A 417 -15.71 15.81 -15.18
C LEU A 417 -16.59 15.80 -13.94
N LEU A 418 -16.04 15.53 -12.74
CA LEU A 418 -16.79 15.56 -11.49
C LEU A 418 -17.33 16.96 -11.19
N LYS A 419 -16.56 18.00 -11.50
CA LYS A 419 -17.01 19.38 -11.34
C LYS A 419 -18.20 19.71 -12.25
N LYS A 420 -18.16 19.24 -13.49
CA LYS A 420 -19.26 19.44 -14.45
C LYS A 420 -20.53 18.76 -13.98
N ASP A 421 -20.44 17.50 -13.58
CA ASP A 421 -21.55 16.69 -13.12
C ASP A 421 -22.23 17.32 -11.90
N GLN A 422 -21.47 17.63 -10.86
CA GLN A 422 -21.97 18.31 -9.65
C GLN A 422 -22.60 19.68 -9.94
N THR A 423 -22.08 20.42 -10.93
CA THR A 423 -22.64 21.71 -11.32
C THR A 423 -23.98 21.55 -12.02
N ASP A 424 -24.13 20.52 -12.84
CA ASP A 424 -25.38 20.26 -13.59
C ASP A 424 -26.46 19.72 -12.65
N GLU A 425 -26.14 18.87 -11.69
CA GLU A 425 -27.07 18.44 -10.63
C GLU A 425 -27.59 19.63 -9.80
N ASN A 426 -26.72 20.53 -9.37
CA ASN A 426 -27.12 21.72 -8.64
C ASN A 426 -28.05 22.62 -9.45
N LYS A 427 -27.85 22.77 -10.77
CA LYS A 427 -28.75 23.50 -11.64
C LYS A 427 -30.14 22.87 -11.74
N VAL A 428 -30.19 21.53 -11.76
CA VAL A 428 -31.46 20.78 -11.80
C VAL A 428 -32.21 20.97 -10.49
N ILE A 429 -31.53 20.87 -9.35
CA ILE A 429 -32.14 21.11 -8.03
C ILE A 429 -32.66 22.53 -7.91
N GLU A 430 -31.86 23.54 -8.27
CA GLU A 430 -32.26 24.95 -8.27
C GLU A 430 -33.46 25.23 -9.20
N ALA A 431 -33.52 24.55 -10.34
CA ALA A 431 -34.65 24.68 -11.28
C ALA A 431 -35.92 24.04 -10.72
N GLN A 432 -35.80 22.91 -10.00
CA GLN A 432 -36.93 22.26 -9.33
C GLN A 432 -37.45 23.11 -8.15
N GLU A 433 -36.57 23.70 -7.35
CA GLU A 433 -36.95 24.58 -6.24
C GLU A 433 -37.61 25.90 -6.72
N LYS A 434 -37.20 26.43 -7.88
CA LYS A 434 -37.80 27.63 -8.46
C LYS A 434 -39.09 27.36 -9.25
N GLY A 435 -39.37 26.09 -9.55
CA GLY A 435 -40.58 25.66 -10.25
C GLY A 435 -41.69 25.14 -9.34
N ALA A 436 -41.44 25.12 -8.03
CA ALA A 436 -42.42 24.81 -6.98
C ALA A 436 -42.83 26.08 -6.25
#